data_b26d3093ebcbb683fc1115b7ed8ce3d6
#
_entry.id   b26d3093ebcbb683fc1115b7ed8ce3d6
#
_cell.length_a   1.000
_cell.length_b   1.000
_cell.length_c   1.000
_cell.angle_alpha   90.00
_cell.angle_beta   90.00
_cell.angle_gamma   90.00
#
_symmetry.space_group_name_H-M   'P 1'
#
loop_
_entity.id
_entity.type
_entity.pdbx_description
1 polymer ?
#
loop_
_entity_poly.entity_id
_entity_poly.type
_entity_poly.pdbx_seq_one_letter_code
_entity_poly.pdbx_strand_id
1 'polypeptide(L)'
;MPKRLGFFTRLLDQGSAQTRYRLAAEQIRHAERLGFDSAWIAQHHFHEQEGGLPSPLVFLAHVAAQTDRIRLGTAIITLPMENPLRVAEDAAVLDLLTDGRLEVGFGSGGTPTSFLPFGLTSEQRGAAFADHLHLIHSAWRGDTLSHPDNRLYPPAPQLAERIWIATFSAEGAIRAGQAGHGLMLSRTQPRPPGEPRLPLDAIQNPIIDAYLSALPDGVAPRILASR
;
A
#
# COMPACT_ATOMS: atom_id res chain seq x y z
N MET A 1 15.49 15.34 -7.89
CA MET A 1 14.65 14.61 -8.86
C MET A 1 13.35 15.37 -9.05
N PRO A 2 12.74 15.37 -10.25
CA PRO A 2 11.41 15.96 -10.44
C PRO A 2 10.39 15.22 -9.58
N LYS A 3 9.43 15.97 -9.02
CA LYS A 3 8.32 15.39 -8.26
C LYS A 3 7.39 14.66 -9.22
N ARG A 4 6.95 13.47 -8.83
CA ARG A 4 5.92 12.70 -9.54
C ARG A 4 4.54 13.05 -8.99
N LEU A 5 3.53 13.00 -9.85
CA LEU A 5 2.15 13.29 -9.48
C LEU A 5 1.35 11.99 -9.39
N GLY A 6 0.78 11.72 -8.22
CA GLY A 6 -0.07 10.56 -7.96
C GLY A 6 -1.54 10.98 -7.72
N PHE A 7 -2.47 10.21 -8.28
CA PHE A 7 -3.88 10.26 -7.92
C PHE A 7 -4.13 9.30 -6.74
N PHE A 8 -4.95 9.69 -5.77
CA PHE A 8 -5.33 8.82 -4.64
C PHE A 8 -6.83 8.85 -4.40
N THR A 9 -7.44 7.69 -4.20
CA THR A 9 -8.86 7.60 -3.85
C THR A 9 -9.13 6.54 -2.77
N ARG A 10 -10.15 6.82 -1.93
CA ARG A 10 -10.78 5.91 -0.97
C ARG A 10 -12.12 5.40 -1.46
N LEU A 11 -12.52 5.72 -2.69
CA LEU A 11 -13.81 5.39 -3.28
C LEU A 11 -15.01 5.88 -2.43
N LEU A 12 -15.00 7.16 -2.07
CA LEU A 12 -16.02 7.80 -1.22
C LEU A 12 -17.06 8.60 -2.02
N ASP A 13 -17.09 8.47 -3.34
CA ASP A 13 -18.09 9.12 -4.19
C ASP A 13 -19.52 8.73 -3.79
N GLN A 14 -20.48 9.62 -4.06
CA GLN A 14 -21.89 9.35 -3.78
C GLN A 14 -22.41 8.20 -4.65
N GLY A 15 -23.19 7.31 -4.05
CA GLY A 15 -23.85 6.21 -4.77
C GLY A 15 -23.53 4.82 -4.24
N SER A 16 -24.01 3.80 -4.96
CA SER A 16 -23.78 2.39 -4.66
C SER A 16 -22.31 2.00 -4.82
N ALA A 17 -21.89 0.87 -4.23
CA ALA A 17 -20.55 0.32 -4.43
C ALA A 17 -20.21 0.15 -5.93
N GLN A 18 -21.16 -0.34 -6.73
CA GLN A 18 -20.99 -0.47 -8.19
C GLN A 18 -20.70 0.88 -8.85
N THR A 19 -21.43 1.94 -8.47
CA THR A 19 -21.20 3.30 -8.98
C THR A 19 -19.83 3.82 -8.59
N ARG A 20 -19.41 3.64 -7.33
CA ARG A 20 -18.11 4.03 -6.80
C ARG A 20 -16.96 3.35 -7.55
N TYR A 21 -17.06 2.05 -7.82
CA TYR A 21 -16.04 1.31 -8.56
C TYR A 21 -15.91 1.79 -10.00
N ARG A 22 -17.05 2.02 -10.68
CA ARG A 22 -17.02 2.56 -12.03
C ARG A 22 -16.42 3.95 -12.08
N LEU A 23 -16.85 4.86 -11.19
CA LEU A 23 -16.32 6.22 -11.12
C LEU A 23 -14.82 6.24 -10.80
N ALA A 24 -14.35 5.41 -9.87
CA ALA A 24 -12.93 5.32 -9.55
C ALA A 24 -12.09 4.83 -10.73
N ALA A 25 -12.57 3.84 -11.49
CA ALA A 25 -11.91 3.39 -12.71
C ALA A 25 -11.87 4.52 -13.76
N GLU A 26 -12.97 5.26 -13.96
CA GLU A 26 -13.03 6.42 -14.87
C GLU A 26 -12.06 7.53 -14.42
N GLN A 27 -11.99 7.84 -13.12
CA GLN A 27 -11.08 8.81 -12.54
C GLN A 27 -9.61 8.43 -12.78
N ILE A 28 -9.24 7.17 -12.60
CA ILE A 28 -7.87 6.69 -12.84
C ILE A 28 -7.51 6.80 -14.33
N ARG A 29 -8.40 6.38 -15.23
CA ARG A 29 -8.21 6.57 -16.67
C ARG A 29 -8.08 8.04 -17.05
N HIS A 30 -8.84 8.91 -16.39
CA HIS A 30 -8.73 10.35 -16.61
C HIS A 30 -7.40 10.90 -16.11
N ALA A 31 -6.94 10.48 -14.92
CA ALA A 31 -5.62 10.83 -14.38
C ALA A 31 -4.50 10.41 -15.34
N GLU A 32 -4.59 9.22 -15.92
CA GLU A 32 -3.63 8.76 -16.93
C GLU A 32 -3.60 9.69 -18.17
N ARG A 33 -4.76 10.07 -18.69
CA ARG A 33 -4.84 11.01 -19.83
C ARG A 33 -4.24 12.37 -19.52
N LEU A 34 -4.36 12.83 -18.26
CA LEU A 34 -3.79 14.10 -17.80
C LEU A 34 -2.29 14.01 -17.49
N GLY A 35 -1.67 12.83 -17.62
CA GLY A 35 -0.24 12.66 -17.43
C GLY A 35 0.19 12.37 -15.99
N PHE A 36 -0.72 11.95 -15.11
CA PHE A 36 -0.33 11.45 -13.79
C PHE A 36 0.59 10.23 -13.89
N ASP A 37 1.56 10.15 -13.00
CA ASP A 37 2.55 9.06 -12.97
C ASP A 37 1.99 7.78 -12.32
N SER A 38 1.07 7.93 -11.34
CA SER A 38 0.55 6.81 -10.56
C SER A 38 -0.86 7.06 -10.06
N ALA A 39 -1.59 5.97 -9.82
CA ALA A 39 -2.87 5.96 -9.13
C ALA A 39 -2.81 4.99 -7.94
N TRP A 40 -3.32 5.44 -6.78
CA TRP A 40 -3.25 4.74 -5.52
C TRP A 40 -4.64 4.57 -4.94
N ILE A 41 -4.96 3.35 -4.48
CA ILE A 41 -6.26 3.06 -3.89
C ILE A 41 -6.13 2.50 -2.48
N ALA A 42 -7.05 2.89 -1.61
CA ALA A 42 -7.10 2.42 -0.23
C ALA A 42 -8.00 1.20 -0.08
N GLN A 43 -7.62 0.30 0.84
CA GLN A 43 -8.46 -0.81 1.30
C GLN A 43 -9.17 -0.43 2.59
N HIS A 44 -10.47 -0.72 2.67
CA HIS A 44 -11.26 -0.62 3.90
C HIS A 44 -12.28 -1.76 3.96
N HIS A 45 -12.50 -2.28 5.16
CA HIS A 45 -13.45 -3.36 5.42
C HIS A 45 -14.63 -2.86 6.25
N PHE A 46 -15.86 -3.30 5.94
CA PHE A 46 -17.08 -3.14 6.70
C PHE A 46 -17.61 -1.70 6.89
N HIS A 47 -16.75 -0.70 6.90
CA HIS A 47 -17.11 0.70 7.20
C HIS A 47 -17.17 1.53 5.91
N GLU A 48 -18.34 1.58 5.30
CA GLU A 48 -18.56 2.25 4.01
C GLU A 48 -18.11 3.72 3.98
N GLN A 49 -18.22 4.43 5.13
CA GLN A 49 -17.81 5.84 5.26
C GLN A 49 -16.30 6.02 5.34
N GLU A 50 -15.53 4.98 5.64
CA GLU A 50 -14.07 5.02 5.67
C GLU A 50 -13.46 4.77 4.29
N GLY A 51 -14.14 3.94 3.48
CA GLY A 51 -13.73 3.61 2.13
C GLY A 51 -14.52 2.43 1.57
N GLY A 52 -14.73 2.45 0.27
CA GLY A 52 -15.67 1.53 -0.39
C GLY A 52 -15.05 0.26 -0.98
N LEU A 53 -13.76 -0.03 -0.74
CA LEU A 53 -13.07 -1.10 -1.46
C LEU A 53 -12.37 -2.10 -0.52
N PRO A 54 -12.90 -3.33 -0.36
CA PRO A 54 -12.24 -4.37 0.45
C PRO A 54 -11.15 -5.15 -0.30
N SER A 55 -11.17 -5.20 -1.64
CA SER A 55 -10.29 -6.05 -2.45
C SER A 55 -9.54 -5.22 -3.50
N PRO A 56 -8.44 -4.54 -3.10
CA PRO A 56 -7.74 -3.61 -3.99
C PRO A 56 -7.11 -4.30 -5.20
N LEU A 57 -6.51 -5.49 -5.07
CA LEU A 57 -5.86 -6.17 -6.20
C LEU A 57 -6.87 -6.60 -7.27
N VAL A 58 -8.07 -7.03 -6.87
CA VAL A 58 -9.17 -7.36 -7.80
C VAL A 58 -9.61 -6.13 -8.58
N PHE A 59 -9.78 -5.00 -7.88
CA PHE A 59 -10.15 -3.74 -8.54
C PHE A 59 -9.04 -3.23 -9.46
N LEU A 60 -7.78 -3.30 -9.05
CA LEU A 60 -6.66 -2.88 -9.89
C LEU A 60 -6.49 -3.75 -11.14
N ALA A 61 -6.81 -5.04 -11.08
CA ALA A 61 -6.83 -5.90 -12.28
C ALA A 61 -7.87 -5.42 -13.31
N HIS A 62 -9.05 -4.98 -12.82
CA HIS A 62 -10.07 -4.38 -13.71
C HIS A 62 -9.59 -3.05 -14.32
N VAL A 63 -8.90 -2.20 -13.56
CA VAL A 63 -8.36 -0.92 -14.04
C VAL A 63 -7.17 -1.14 -14.98
N ALA A 64 -6.34 -2.13 -14.72
CA ALA A 64 -5.17 -2.47 -15.53
C ALA A 64 -5.53 -2.74 -17.00
N ALA A 65 -6.65 -3.43 -17.22
CA ALA A 65 -7.18 -3.70 -18.56
C ALA A 65 -7.68 -2.46 -19.32
N GLN A 66 -7.70 -1.30 -18.68
CA GLN A 66 -8.23 -0.03 -19.20
C GLN A 66 -7.20 1.10 -19.19
N THR A 67 -5.95 0.80 -18.84
CA THR A 67 -4.84 1.75 -18.71
C THR A 67 -3.55 1.14 -19.27
N ASP A 68 -2.68 1.97 -19.85
CA ASP A 68 -1.48 1.49 -20.54
C ASP A 68 -0.17 1.94 -19.87
N ARG A 69 -0.17 3.08 -19.15
CA ARG A 69 1.03 3.76 -18.71
C ARG A 69 1.08 4.04 -17.21
N ILE A 70 -0.04 4.46 -16.64
CA ILE A 70 -0.11 4.86 -15.23
C ILE A 70 0.26 3.69 -14.31
N ARG A 71 1.14 3.92 -13.33
CA ARG A 71 1.44 2.93 -12.31
C ARG A 71 0.24 2.78 -11.38
N LEU A 72 -0.06 1.55 -11.00
CA LEU A 72 -1.21 1.20 -10.18
C LEU A 72 -0.73 0.72 -8.81
N GLY A 73 -1.20 1.36 -7.75
CA GLY A 73 -0.70 1.08 -6.40
C GLY A 73 -1.78 0.90 -5.35
N THR A 74 -1.46 0.13 -4.32
CA THR A 74 -2.26 0.03 -3.11
C THR A 74 -1.75 1.02 -2.05
N ALA A 75 -2.66 1.77 -1.42
CA ALA A 75 -2.33 2.72 -0.35
C ALA A 75 -3.40 2.68 0.76
N ILE A 76 -3.46 1.58 1.45
CA ILE A 76 -2.60 0.39 1.53
C ILE A 76 -3.43 -0.90 1.50
N ILE A 77 -2.79 -2.08 1.41
CA ILE A 77 -3.36 -3.34 1.87
C ILE A 77 -3.13 -3.44 3.38
N THR A 78 -4.21 -3.68 4.14
CA THR A 78 -4.13 -3.94 5.58
C THR A 78 -3.63 -5.36 5.80
N LEU A 79 -2.32 -5.53 5.73
CA LEU A 79 -1.67 -6.83 5.61
C LEU A 79 -2.00 -7.83 6.74
N PRO A 80 -2.21 -7.43 8.01
CA PRO A 80 -2.62 -8.36 9.06
C PRO A 80 -3.95 -9.08 8.81
N MET A 81 -4.85 -8.47 8.02
CA MET A 81 -6.18 -9.03 7.73
C MET A 81 -6.17 -9.98 6.51
N GLU A 82 -5.03 -10.16 5.87
CA GLU A 82 -4.88 -10.92 4.63
C GLU A 82 -4.13 -12.25 4.84
N ASN A 83 -4.37 -13.21 3.95
CA ASN A 83 -3.45 -14.33 3.80
C ASN A 83 -2.24 -13.85 2.98
N PRO A 84 -1.02 -13.80 3.55
CA PRO A 84 0.13 -13.22 2.88
C PRO A 84 0.55 -13.96 1.61
N LEU A 85 0.38 -15.27 1.53
CA LEU A 85 0.69 -16.03 0.31
C LEU A 85 -0.30 -15.71 -0.81
N ARG A 86 -1.59 -15.57 -0.48
CA ARG A 86 -2.58 -15.14 -1.48
C ARG A 86 -2.29 -13.74 -2.00
N VAL A 87 -1.92 -12.80 -1.11
CA VAL A 87 -1.49 -11.46 -1.53
C VAL A 87 -0.26 -11.52 -2.43
N ALA A 88 0.72 -12.39 -2.10
CA ALA A 88 1.93 -12.55 -2.91
C ALA A 88 1.62 -13.09 -4.31
N GLU A 89 0.74 -14.09 -4.42
CA GLU A 89 0.30 -14.67 -5.70
C GLU A 89 -0.50 -13.67 -6.53
N ASP A 90 -1.52 -13.04 -5.92
CA ASP A 90 -2.41 -12.11 -6.61
C ASP A 90 -1.64 -10.87 -7.13
N ALA A 91 -0.67 -10.38 -6.34
CA ALA A 91 0.22 -9.30 -6.76
C ALA A 91 1.15 -9.72 -7.91
N ALA A 92 1.69 -10.94 -7.87
CA ALA A 92 2.54 -11.47 -8.93
C ALA A 92 1.78 -11.61 -10.26
N VAL A 93 0.54 -12.12 -10.22
CA VAL A 93 -0.34 -12.18 -11.39
C VAL A 93 -0.66 -10.78 -11.90
N LEU A 94 -1.04 -9.87 -11.01
CA LEU A 94 -1.39 -8.49 -11.40
C LEU A 94 -0.20 -7.73 -11.98
N ASP A 95 1.01 -7.93 -11.46
CA ASP A 95 2.21 -7.30 -12.01
C ASP A 95 2.47 -7.71 -13.47
N LEU A 96 2.27 -9.01 -13.79
CA LEU A 96 2.34 -9.50 -15.16
C LEU A 96 1.23 -8.90 -16.04
N LEU A 97 -0.01 -8.85 -15.55
CA LEU A 97 -1.14 -8.26 -16.28
C LEU A 97 -1.00 -6.74 -16.51
N THR A 98 -0.17 -6.08 -15.73
CA THR A 98 0.11 -4.63 -15.84
C THR A 98 1.41 -4.31 -16.56
N ASP A 99 2.12 -5.31 -17.09
CA ASP A 99 3.46 -5.13 -17.68
C ASP A 99 4.42 -4.41 -16.72
N GLY A 100 4.41 -4.82 -15.44
CA GLY A 100 5.32 -4.31 -14.42
C GLY A 100 4.95 -2.93 -13.88
N ARG A 101 3.70 -2.49 -13.97
CA ARG A 101 3.24 -1.19 -13.45
C ARG A 101 2.73 -1.24 -12.00
N LEU A 102 2.70 -2.42 -11.37
CA LEU A 102 2.20 -2.55 -9.99
C LEU A 102 3.19 -1.98 -8.97
N GLU A 103 2.64 -1.28 -7.98
CA GLU A 103 3.28 -0.84 -6.74
C GLU A 103 2.50 -1.37 -5.55
N VAL A 104 3.15 -1.96 -4.56
CA VAL A 104 2.42 -2.60 -3.46
C VAL A 104 2.70 -1.90 -2.14
N GLY A 105 1.69 -1.21 -1.63
CA GLY A 105 1.73 -0.54 -0.34
C GLY A 105 1.05 -1.36 0.75
N PHE A 106 1.72 -1.52 1.87
CA PHE A 106 1.26 -2.25 3.04
C PHE A 106 1.18 -1.36 4.28
N GLY A 107 0.24 -1.69 5.16
CA GLY A 107 0.11 -1.07 6.48
C GLY A 107 -0.51 -2.02 7.48
N SER A 108 -0.36 -1.70 8.75
CA SER A 108 -0.91 -2.53 9.84
C SER A 108 -2.38 -2.31 10.13
N GLY A 109 -3.03 -1.33 9.46
CA GLY A 109 -4.43 -0.98 9.69
C GLY A 109 -4.66 -0.04 10.86
N GLY A 110 -5.79 0.66 10.84
CA GLY A 110 -6.14 1.71 11.82
C GLY A 110 -7.52 1.59 12.46
N THR A 111 -8.43 0.76 11.92
CA THR A 111 -9.80 0.60 12.43
C THR A 111 -9.90 -0.64 13.32
N PRO A 112 -9.92 -0.49 14.67
CA PRO A 112 -9.83 -1.63 15.60
C PRO A 112 -10.93 -2.68 15.42
N THR A 113 -12.16 -2.26 15.12
CA THR A 113 -13.32 -3.15 14.94
C THR A 113 -13.22 -4.03 13.70
N SER A 114 -12.39 -3.66 12.73
CA SER A 114 -12.24 -4.41 11.48
C SER A 114 -11.41 -5.68 11.62
N PHE A 115 -10.65 -5.85 12.71
CA PHE A 115 -9.77 -7.02 12.89
C PHE A 115 -10.51 -8.28 13.34
N LEU A 116 -11.54 -8.15 14.16
CA LEU A 116 -12.26 -9.28 14.76
C LEU A 116 -12.81 -10.30 13.76
N PRO A 117 -13.44 -9.90 12.64
CA PRO A 117 -13.92 -10.86 11.64
C PRO A 117 -12.81 -11.67 10.96
N PHE A 118 -11.55 -11.20 11.04
CA PHE A 118 -10.37 -11.91 10.52
C PHE A 118 -9.64 -12.73 11.60
N GLY A 119 -10.25 -12.91 12.78
CA GLY A 119 -9.68 -13.70 13.87
C GLY A 119 -8.52 -13.03 14.61
N LEU A 120 -8.40 -11.71 14.52
CA LEU A 120 -7.33 -10.92 15.15
C LEU A 120 -7.89 -9.85 16.09
N THR A 121 -7.07 -9.40 17.02
CA THR A 121 -7.32 -8.16 17.76
C THR A 121 -6.39 -7.05 17.26
N SER A 122 -6.78 -5.80 17.55
CA SER A 122 -5.98 -4.63 17.15
C SER A 122 -4.56 -4.65 17.74
N GLU A 123 -4.38 -5.25 18.89
CA GLU A 123 -3.08 -5.38 19.58
C GLU A 123 -2.14 -6.33 18.86
N GLN A 124 -2.67 -7.36 18.22
CA GLN A 124 -1.91 -8.36 17.47
C GLN A 124 -1.42 -7.86 16.10
N ARG A 125 -2.00 -6.75 15.61
CA ARG A 125 -1.74 -6.26 14.23
C ARG A 125 -0.27 -6.02 13.92
N GLY A 126 0.53 -5.59 14.91
CA GLY A 126 1.94 -5.30 14.70
C GLY A 126 2.78 -6.55 14.44
N ALA A 127 2.56 -7.59 15.25
CA ALA A 127 3.23 -8.89 15.07
C ALA A 127 2.79 -9.56 13.76
N ALA A 128 1.48 -9.65 13.52
CA ALA A 128 0.94 -10.21 12.27
C ALA A 128 1.45 -9.47 11.01
N PHE A 129 1.58 -8.13 11.08
CA PHE A 129 2.15 -7.36 9.99
C PHE A 129 3.59 -7.76 9.68
N ALA A 130 4.43 -7.89 10.73
CA ALA A 130 5.84 -8.26 10.56
C ALA A 130 5.99 -9.67 9.97
N ASP A 131 5.23 -10.64 10.50
CA ASP A 131 5.27 -12.04 10.04
C ASP A 131 4.78 -12.17 8.59
N HIS A 132 3.67 -11.52 8.26
CA HIS A 132 3.11 -11.55 6.91
C HIS A 132 4.01 -10.85 5.89
N LEU A 133 4.60 -9.70 6.26
CA LEU A 133 5.54 -8.99 5.37
C LEU A 133 6.80 -9.83 5.11
N HIS A 134 7.33 -10.48 6.15
CA HIS A 134 8.46 -11.39 6.01
C HIS A 134 8.14 -12.54 5.03
N LEU A 135 6.96 -13.16 5.17
CA LEU A 135 6.55 -14.27 4.30
C LEU A 135 6.36 -13.82 2.83
N ILE A 136 5.78 -12.63 2.60
CA ILE A 136 5.68 -12.05 1.25
C ILE A 136 7.08 -11.82 0.65
N HIS A 137 7.99 -11.25 1.43
CA HIS A 137 9.37 -11.05 0.99
C HIS A 137 10.05 -12.35 0.58
N SER A 138 9.95 -13.39 1.43
CA SER A 138 10.49 -14.73 1.12
C SER A 138 9.87 -15.31 -0.14
N ALA A 139 8.54 -15.22 -0.27
CA ALA A 139 7.83 -15.70 -1.44
C ALA A 139 8.30 -15.02 -2.74
N TRP A 140 8.38 -13.67 -2.74
CA TRP A 140 8.82 -12.93 -3.93
C TRP A 140 10.30 -13.12 -4.28
N ARG A 141 11.17 -13.37 -3.30
CA ARG A 141 12.58 -13.73 -3.58
C ARG A 141 12.76 -15.12 -4.11
N GLY A 142 11.70 -15.95 -4.11
CA GLY A 142 11.74 -17.32 -4.59
C GLY A 142 12.26 -18.34 -3.57
N ASP A 143 12.20 -17.98 -2.27
CA ASP A 143 12.51 -18.93 -1.19
C ASP A 143 11.51 -20.09 -1.20
N THR A 144 11.90 -21.22 -0.63
CA THR A 144 11.00 -22.38 -0.44
C THR A 144 9.98 -22.08 0.66
N LEU A 145 8.72 -22.45 0.41
CA LEU A 145 7.58 -22.18 1.29
C LEU A 145 7.11 -23.46 1.96
N SER A 146 7.57 -23.72 3.19
CA SER A 146 7.18 -24.88 4.02
C SER A 146 7.50 -26.27 3.45
N HIS A 147 7.81 -26.40 2.18
CA HIS A 147 8.22 -27.64 1.51
C HIS A 147 9.25 -27.33 0.41
N PRO A 148 10.27 -28.17 0.19
CA PRO A 148 11.33 -27.93 -0.81
C PRO A 148 10.84 -27.64 -2.22
N ASP A 149 9.70 -28.23 -2.62
CA ASP A 149 9.12 -28.07 -3.95
C ASP A 149 8.16 -26.88 -4.07
N ASN A 150 7.76 -26.27 -2.93
CA ASN A 150 6.82 -25.16 -2.95
C ASN A 150 7.57 -23.83 -3.10
N ARG A 151 7.34 -23.17 -4.21
CA ARG A 151 7.78 -21.79 -4.49
C ARG A 151 6.64 -21.00 -5.06
N LEU A 152 6.71 -19.69 -4.92
CA LEU A 152 5.72 -18.80 -5.53
C LEU A 152 5.67 -19.00 -7.05
N TYR A 153 4.47 -19.10 -7.60
CA TYR A 153 4.22 -19.07 -9.04
C TYR A 153 3.06 -18.11 -9.36
N PRO A 154 3.23 -17.20 -10.34
CA PRO A 154 4.46 -16.93 -11.08
C PRO A 154 5.55 -16.30 -10.21
N PRO A 155 6.85 -16.47 -10.55
CA PRO A 155 7.93 -15.78 -9.82
C PRO A 155 7.83 -14.26 -9.98
N ALA A 156 8.07 -13.51 -8.91
CA ALA A 156 7.90 -12.05 -8.92
C ALA A 156 8.99 -11.31 -8.09
N PRO A 157 10.30 -11.58 -8.31
CA PRO A 157 11.35 -10.99 -7.49
C PRO A 157 11.38 -9.46 -7.56
N GLN A 158 10.96 -8.88 -8.68
CA GLN A 158 10.90 -7.42 -8.88
C GLN A 158 9.91 -6.71 -7.94
N LEU A 159 8.91 -7.43 -7.40
CA LEU A 159 7.94 -6.84 -6.46
C LEU A 159 8.56 -6.53 -5.10
N ALA A 160 9.60 -7.25 -4.69
CA ALA A 160 10.32 -6.96 -3.45
C ALA A 160 10.91 -5.53 -3.44
N GLU A 161 11.29 -5.00 -4.61
CA GLU A 161 11.81 -3.64 -4.76
C GLU A 161 10.69 -2.57 -4.85
N ARG A 162 9.42 -2.99 -5.00
CA ARG A 162 8.27 -2.09 -5.17
C ARG A 162 7.35 -2.05 -3.97
N ILE A 163 7.86 -2.46 -2.82
CA ILE A 163 7.14 -2.37 -1.55
C ILE A 163 7.16 -0.94 -1.03
N TRP A 164 6.02 -0.52 -0.49
CA TRP A 164 5.82 0.72 0.23
C TRP A 164 5.21 0.44 1.60
N ILE A 165 5.67 1.15 2.62
CA ILE A 165 5.18 0.99 3.99
C ILE A 165 4.52 2.27 4.45
N ALA A 166 3.24 2.18 4.84
CA ALA A 166 2.53 3.27 5.49
C ALA A 166 2.75 3.23 6.99
N THR A 167 3.15 4.35 7.55
CA THR A 167 3.37 4.50 9.00
C THR A 167 3.02 5.89 9.49
N PHE A 168 2.68 5.97 10.79
CA PHE A 168 2.48 7.21 11.53
C PHE A 168 3.60 7.50 12.54
N SER A 169 4.65 6.67 12.59
CA SER A 169 5.72 6.80 13.56
C SER A 169 7.11 6.82 12.92
N ALA A 170 8.06 7.43 13.63
CA ALA A 170 9.47 7.43 13.24
C ALA A 170 10.05 6.01 13.25
N GLU A 171 9.68 5.14 14.21
CA GLU A 171 10.15 3.75 14.26
C GLU A 171 9.71 2.95 13.05
N GLY A 172 8.46 3.16 12.59
CA GLY A 172 7.97 2.53 11.36
C GLY A 172 8.73 3.02 10.13
N ALA A 173 9.06 4.29 10.08
CA ALA A 173 9.84 4.91 9.01
C ALA A 173 11.30 4.39 9.00
N ILE A 174 11.94 4.26 10.17
CA ILE A 174 13.27 3.66 10.30
C ILE A 174 13.27 2.22 9.75
N ARG A 175 12.31 1.39 10.15
CA ARG A 175 12.21 0.02 9.63
C ARG A 175 12.01 -0.02 8.11
N ALA A 176 11.16 0.86 7.56
CA ALA A 176 10.98 0.96 6.12
C ALA A 176 12.27 1.39 5.41
N GLY A 177 12.99 2.38 5.95
CA GLY A 177 14.27 2.84 5.44
C GLY A 177 15.33 1.76 5.45
N GLN A 178 15.55 1.09 6.59
CA GLN A 178 16.51 -0.01 6.74
C GLN A 178 16.27 -1.16 5.75
N ALA A 179 15.01 -1.43 5.43
CA ALA A 179 14.63 -2.45 4.45
C ALA A 179 14.67 -1.95 2.99
N GLY A 180 15.00 -0.68 2.74
CA GLY A 180 15.00 -0.09 1.40
C GLY A 180 13.60 0.09 0.79
N HIS A 181 12.54 0.00 1.59
CA HIS A 181 11.16 0.19 1.13
C HIS A 181 10.82 1.66 0.92
N GLY A 182 9.79 1.93 0.11
CA GLY A 182 9.18 3.25 0.02
C GLY A 182 8.39 3.61 1.29
N LEU A 183 8.39 4.89 1.65
CA LEU A 183 7.61 5.45 2.76
C LEU A 183 6.31 6.06 2.26
N MET A 184 5.18 5.71 2.89
CA MET A 184 3.88 6.34 2.65
C MET A 184 3.42 7.16 3.85
N LEU A 185 3.02 8.41 3.60
CA LEU A 185 2.52 9.35 4.58
C LEU A 185 1.12 9.82 4.24
N SER A 186 0.22 9.75 5.21
CA SER A 186 -1.18 10.10 5.03
C SER A 186 -1.47 11.56 5.38
N ARG A 187 -2.34 12.21 4.59
CA ARG A 187 -2.91 13.54 4.94
C ARG A 187 -3.73 13.52 6.23
N THR A 188 -4.22 12.34 6.62
CA THR A 188 -4.98 12.14 7.87
C THR A 188 -4.09 11.68 9.02
N GLN A 189 -2.79 12.02 8.97
CA GLN A 189 -1.85 11.75 10.05
C GLN A 189 -2.41 12.21 11.40
N PRO A 190 -2.42 11.36 12.44
CA PRO A 190 -2.90 11.76 13.76
C PRO A 190 -2.12 12.96 14.31
N ARG A 191 -2.83 13.91 14.92
CA ARG A 191 -2.22 15.03 15.64
C ARG A 191 -1.94 14.63 17.08
N PRO A 192 -0.85 15.13 17.69
CA PRO A 192 -0.61 14.92 19.11
C PRO A 192 -1.78 15.44 19.95
N PRO A 193 -2.07 14.81 21.10
CA PRO A 193 -3.04 15.35 22.06
C PRO A 193 -2.71 16.78 22.44
N GLY A 194 -3.72 17.65 22.40
CA GLY A 194 -3.56 19.09 22.69
C GLY A 194 -3.13 19.96 21.50
N GLU A 195 -2.74 19.37 20.36
CA GLU A 195 -2.27 20.12 19.18
C GLU A 195 -3.08 19.82 17.90
N PRO A 196 -4.43 19.99 17.90
CA PRO A 196 -5.27 19.59 16.77
C PRO A 196 -5.02 20.40 15.49
N ARG A 197 -4.31 21.53 15.60
CA ARG A 197 -3.98 22.43 14.47
C ARG A 197 -2.52 22.34 14.03
N LEU A 198 -1.74 21.41 14.60
CA LEU A 198 -0.34 21.24 14.20
C LEU A 198 -0.26 21.03 12.68
N PRO A 199 0.55 21.81 11.95
CA PRO A 199 0.72 21.64 10.50
C PRO A 199 1.17 20.24 10.13
N LEU A 200 0.74 19.75 8.98
CA LEU A 200 1.04 18.39 8.55
C LEU A 200 2.53 18.14 8.33
N ASP A 201 3.24 19.13 7.81
CA ASP A 201 4.69 19.10 7.62
C ASP A 201 5.46 19.02 8.95
N ALA A 202 5.00 19.70 10.00
CA ALA A 202 5.60 19.58 11.35
C ALA A 202 5.50 18.15 11.91
N ILE A 203 4.49 17.38 11.51
CA ILE A 203 4.33 15.97 11.90
C ILE A 203 5.12 15.04 10.97
N GLN A 204 5.09 15.30 9.68
CA GLN A 204 5.65 14.40 8.68
C GLN A 204 7.17 14.54 8.53
N ASN A 205 7.71 15.75 8.67
CA ASN A 205 9.16 15.96 8.49
C ASN A 205 10.02 15.11 9.44
N PRO A 206 9.75 14.99 10.75
CA PRO A 206 10.51 14.10 11.62
C PRO A 206 10.46 12.62 11.19
N ILE A 207 9.33 12.17 10.64
CA ILE A 207 9.17 10.80 10.13
C ILE A 207 9.99 10.63 8.84
N ILE A 208 9.98 11.64 7.97
CA ILE A 208 10.79 11.65 6.74
C ILE A 208 12.28 11.64 7.07
N ASP A 209 12.72 12.48 8.02
CA ASP A 209 14.12 12.56 8.43
C ASP A 209 14.60 11.23 9.02
N ALA A 210 13.78 10.58 9.85
CA ALA A 210 14.06 9.26 10.40
C ALA A 210 14.19 8.18 9.29
N TYR A 211 13.32 8.23 8.28
CA TYR A 211 13.40 7.36 7.12
C TYR A 211 14.68 7.58 6.30
N LEU A 212 14.99 8.83 5.98
CA LEU A 212 16.16 9.18 5.17
C LEU A 212 17.47 8.79 5.86
N SER A 213 17.54 8.98 7.19
CA SER A 213 18.71 8.61 7.99
C SER A 213 18.89 7.10 8.14
N ALA A 214 17.87 6.30 7.88
CA ALA A 214 17.89 4.85 7.98
C ALA A 214 18.10 4.12 6.66
N LEU A 215 18.10 4.84 5.53
CA LEU A 215 18.33 4.23 4.22
C LEU A 215 19.76 3.70 4.10
N PRO A 216 19.95 2.50 3.54
CA PRO A 216 21.29 2.01 3.20
C PRO A 216 21.99 2.88 2.15
N ASP A 217 23.31 2.90 2.17
CA ASP A 217 24.09 3.63 1.19
C ASP A 217 23.73 3.23 -0.25
N GLY A 218 23.54 4.23 -1.10
CA GLY A 218 23.22 4.03 -2.52
C GLY A 218 21.73 3.75 -2.81
N VAL A 219 20.89 3.55 -1.80
CA VAL A 219 19.44 3.38 -1.98
C VAL A 219 18.77 4.74 -2.15
N ALA A 220 18.11 4.94 -3.29
CA ALA A 220 17.39 6.17 -3.56
C ALA A 220 16.10 6.27 -2.70
N PRO A 221 15.85 7.41 -2.04
CA PRO A 221 14.63 7.59 -1.24
C PRO A 221 13.37 7.56 -2.10
N ARG A 222 12.34 6.87 -1.61
CA ARG A 222 11.02 6.82 -2.23
C ARG A 222 9.98 7.25 -1.20
N ILE A 223 9.37 8.41 -1.39
CA ILE A 223 8.40 9.00 -0.45
C ILE A 223 7.12 9.36 -1.20
N LEU A 224 6.00 8.83 -0.74
CA LEU A 224 4.65 9.18 -1.18
C LEU A 224 3.94 9.93 -0.05
N ALA A 225 3.66 11.20 -0.26
CA ALA A 225 2.92 12.03 0.67
C ALA A 225 1.54 12.38 0.10
N SER A 226 0.47 11.91 0.73
CA SER A 226 -0.90 12.33 0.42
C SER A 226 -1.17 13.70 1.05
N ARG A 227 -1.70 14.65 0.26
CA ARG A 227 -2.00 16.02 0.67
C ARG A 227 -3.40 16.45 0.21
#